data_448da2fe38c90e2c91370b50405b430d
#
_entry.id   448da2fe38c90e2c91370b50405b430d
#
_cell.length_a   1.000
_cell.length_b   1.000
_cell.length_c   1.000
_cell.angle_alpha   90.00
_cell.angle_beta   90.00
_cell.angle_gamma   90.00
#
_symmetry.space_group_name_H-M   'P 1'
#
loop_
_entity.id
_entity.type
_entity.pdbx_description
1 polymer ?
#
loop_
_entity_poly.entity_id
_entity_poly.type
_entity_poly.pdbx_seq_one_letter_code
_entity_poly.pdbx_strand_id
1 'polypeptide(L)'
;IIDVLPTCLEAAGVRFPDSFSGITPKEPDGVSLMDAVKGKELEKRSFFWEHGRSCAVYKDGWKLVAHRGPWKLFDLNSDPVENSDLSKEYPENAANLKALWEKWGKKYDVIPFPGSKKSGK
;
A
#
# COMPACT_ATOMS: atom_id res chain seq x y z
N ILE A 1 1.84 -6.46 7.82
CA ILE A 1 1.26 -6.06 9.15
C ILE A 1 -0.26 -5.95 9.08
N ILE A 2 -0.84 -5.36 8.04
CA ILE A 2 -2.32 -5.18 7.94
C ILE A 2 -3.08 -6.51 7.99
N ASP A 3 -2.47 -7.62 7.62
CA ASP A 3 -3.07 -8.95 7.55
C ASP A 3 -3.05 -9.73 8.87
N VAL A 4 -2.31 -9.24 9.87
CA VAL A 4 -2.17 -9.94 11.15
C VAL A 4 -3.50 -10.04 11.88
N LEU A 5 -4.23 -8.92 11.99
CA LEU A 5 -5.51 -8.91 12.69
C LEU A 5 -6.56 -9.82 12.03
N PRO A 6 -6.85 -9.71 10.71
CA PRO A 6 -7.79 -10.64 10.07
C PRO A 6 -7.38 -12.12 10.20
N THR A 7 -6.07 -12.41 10.13
CA THR A 7 -5.58 -13.78 10.30
C THR A 7 -5.82 -14.31 11.71
N CYS A 8 -5.54 -13.50 12.73
CA CYS A 8 -5.78 -13.88 14.13
C CYS A 8 -7.27 -14.08 14.40
N LEU A 9 -8.14 -13.23 13.87
CA LEU A 9 -9.58 -13.36 14.03
C LEU A 9 -10.09 -14.66 13.39
N GLU A 10 -9.68 -14.96 12.16
CA GLU A 10 -10.06 -16.21 11.50
C GLU A 10 -9.52 -17.43 12.25
N ALA A 11 -8.26 -17.42 12.67
CA ALA A 11 -7.65 -18.51 13.41
C ALA A 11 -8.35 -18.77 14.77
N ALA A 12 -8.87 -17.73 15.40
CA ALA A 12 -9.62 -17.82 16.66
C ALA A 12 -11.11 -18.12 16.45
N GLY A 13 -11.62 -18.15 15.22
CA GLY A 13 -13.05 -18.31 14.93
C GLY A 13 -13.89 -17.12 15.36
N VAL A 14 -13.30 -15.93 15.49
CA VAL A 14 -13.93 -14.69 15.96
C VAL A 14 -14.17 -13.75 14.78
N ARG A 15 -15.33 -13.10 14.76
CA ARG A 15 -15.63 -12.05 13.77
C ARG A 15 -15.16 -10.68 14.25
N PHE A 16 -14.80 -9.83 13.31
CA PHE A 16 -14.58 -8.42 13.61
C PHE A 16 -15.90 -7.80 14.09
N PRO A 17 -15.89 -6.99 15.18
CA PRO A 17 -17.13 -6.51 15.78
C PRO A 17 -17.78 -5.42 14.91
N ASP A 18 -19.11 -5.51 14.76
CA ASP A 18 -19.91 -4.48 14.08
C ASP A 18 -20.00 -3.19 14.89
N SER A 19 -19.82 -3.29 16.22
CA SER A 19 -19.85 -2.15 17.15
C SER A 19 -18.92 -2.39 18.34
N PHE A 20 -18.24 -1.34 18.78
CA PHE A 20 -17.45 -1.33 20.00
C PHE A 20 -17.72 -0.04 20.77
N SER A 21 -18.23 -0.16 22.00
CA SER A 21 -18.59 0.99 22.87
C SER A 21 -19.48 2.04 22.19
N GLY A 22 -20.45 1.59 21.38
CA GLY A 22 -21.39 2.46 20.65
C GLY A 22 -20.82 3.12 19.37
N ILE A 23 -19.61 2.76 18.99
CA ILE A 23 -18.96 3.26 17.76
C ILE A 23 -18.85 2.09 16.77
N THR A 24 -19.16 2.33 15.50
CA THR A 24 -18.87 1.39 14.41
C THR A 24 -17.38 1.47 14.08
N PRO A 25 -16.58 0.42 14.39
CA PRO A 25 -15.17 0.44 14.08
C PRO A 25 -14.95 0.31 12.58
N LYS A 26 -13.84 0.88 12.08
CA LYS A 26 -13.44 0.70 10.69
C LYS A 26 -12.91 -0.71 10.48
N GLU A 27 -13.43 -1.39 9.48
CA GLU A 27 -12.95 -2.73 9.12
C GLU A 27 -11.47 -2.73 8.75
N PRO A 28 -10.74 -3.82 9.07
CA PRO A 28 -9.35 -3.98 8.65
C PRO A 28 -9.22 -3.99 7.13
N ASP A 29 -8.23 -3.26 6.60
CA ASP A 29 -7.93 -3.28 5.15
C ASP A 29 -7.14 -4.53 4.72
N GLY A 30 -6.67 -5.34 5.67
CA GLY A 30 -5.97 -6.59 5.44
C GLY A 30 -6.91 -7.75 5.12
N VAL A 31 -6.32 -8.85 4.66
CA VAL A 31 -7.00 -10.13 4.45
C VAL A 31 -6.36 -11.20 5.32
N SER A 32 -7.13 -12.22 5.67
CA SER A 32 -6.57 -13.36 6.37
C SER A 32 -5.57 -14.13 5.51
N LEU A 33 -4.45 -14.52 6.11
CA LEU A 33 -3.43 -15.38 5.49
C LEU A 33 -3.70 -16.87 5.69
N MET A 34 -4.82 -17.26 6.30
CA MET A 34 -5.13 -18.66 6.60
C MET A 34 -5.23 -19.51 5.34
N ASP A 35 -5.69 -18.96 4.22
CA ASP A 35 -5.68 -19.68 2.95
C ASP A 35 -4.24 -19.90 2.43
N ALA A 36 -3.35 -18.94 2.58
CA ALA A 36 -1.94 -19.12 2.26
C ALA A 36 -1.27 -20.18 3.16
N VAL A 37 -1.59 -20.21 4.44
CA VAL A 37 -1.12 -21.26 5.37
C VAL A 37 -1.59 -22.65 4.92
N LYS A 38 -2.76 -22.75 4.29
CA LYS A 38 -3.31 -23.99 3.71
C LYS A 38 -2.77 -24.29 2.29
N GLY A 39 -1.80 -23.51 1.79
CA GLY A 39 -1.19 -23.66 0.46
C GLY A 39 -2.00 -23.12 -0.70
N LYS A 40 -3.04 -22.31 -0.47
CA LYS A 40 -3.79 -21.64 -1.52
C LYS A 40 -3.14 -20.31 -1.91
N GLU A 41 -3.31 -19.90 -3.15
CA GLU A 41 -2.89 -18.58 -3.61
C GLU A 41 -3.83 -17.49 -3.05
N LEU A 42 -3.23 -16.37 -2.62
CA LEU A 42 -3.99 -15.18 -2.26
C LEU A 42 -4.25 -14.32 -3.49
N GLU A 43 -5.36 -13.59 -3.48
CA GLU A 43 -5.64 -12.60 -4.53
C GLU A 43 -4.54 -11.54 -4.60
N LYS A 44 -4.16 -11.19 -5.84
CA LYS A 44 -3.22 -10.11 -6.09
C LYS A 44 -3.83 -8.78 -5.66
N ARG A 45 -3.07 -8.00 -4.92
CA ARG A 45 -3.52 -6.70 -4.42
C ARG A 45 -2.40 -5.68 -4.39
N SER A 46 -2.78 -4.41 -4.27
CA SER A 46 -1.82 -3.32 -4.12
C SER A 46 -1.55 -3.04 -2.65
N PHE A 47 -0.32 -2.66 -2.34
CA PHE A 47 0.09 -2.22 -1.01
C PHE A 47 0.53 -0.76 -1.07
N PHE A 48 0.21 0.00 -0.02
CA PHE A 48 0.47 1.43 0.03
C PHE A 48 1.15 1.80 1.34
N TRP A 49 2.03 2.78 1.28
CA TRP A 49 2.73 3.31 2.45
C TRP A 49 2.78 4.82 2.38
N GLU A 50 2.66 5.45 3.53
CA GLU A 50 3.02 6.82 3.79
C GLU A 50 3.65 6.90 5.16
N HIS A 51 4.82 7.53 5.26
CA HIS A 51 5.48 7.82 6.52
C HIS A 51 6.49 8.96 6.35
N GLY A 52 6.30 10.06 7.07
CA GLY A 52 7.31 11.11 7.21
C GLY A 52 7.88 11.66 5.91
N ARG A 53 7.09 11.98 4.91
CA ARG A 53 7.45 12.41 3.54
C ARG A 53 7.91 11.29 2.61
N SER A 54 7.76 10.07 2.99
CA SER A 54 8.03 8.92 2.14
C SER A 54 6.71 8.28 1.78
N CYS A 55 6.53 7.98 0.51
CA CYS A 55 5.36 7.28 0.01
C CYS A 55 5.79 6.14 -0.89
N ALA A 56 5.01 5.08 -0.90
CA ALA A 56 5.22 3.98 -1.83
C ALA A 56 3.90 3.32 -2.20
N VAL A 57 3.89 2.72 -3.37
CA VAL A 57 2.87 1.78 -3.82
C VAL A 57 3.55 0.59 -4.47
N TYR A 58 3.08 -0.60 -4.15
CA TYR A 58 3.49 -1.85 -4.77
C TYR A 58 2.29 -2.51 -5.43
N LYS A 59 2.48 -3.01 -6.64
CA LYS A 59 1.51 -3.81 -7.36
C LYS A 59 2.19 -4.68 -8.41
N ASP A 60 1.86 -5.97 -8.45
CA ASP A 60 2.27 -6.93 -9.49
C ASP A 60 3.79 -6.94 -9.79
N GLY A 61 4.63 -6.90 -8.74
CA GLY A 61 6.09 -6.87 -8.86
C GLY A 61 6.70 -5.48 -9.02
N TRP A 62 5.89 -4.48 -9.38
CA TRP A 62 6.35 -3.10 -9.53
C TRP A 62 6.18 -2.29 -8.24
N LYS A 63 7.18 -1.50 -7.90
CA LYS A 63 7.16 -0.59 -6.76
C LYS A 63 7.49 0.83 -7.19
N LEU A 64 6.63 1.77 -6.87
CA LEU A 64 6.86 3.20 -7.07
C LEU A 64 7.07 3.86 -5.71
N VAL A 65 8.17 4.58 -5.54
CA VAL A 65 8.60 5.19 -4.27
C VAL A 65 8.92 6.65 -4.45
N ALA A 66 8.53 7.47 -3.48
CA ALA A 66 9.05 8.83 -3.33
C ALA A 66 9.56 9.03 -1.91
N HIS A 67 10.82 9.45 -1.76
CA HIS A 67 11.41 9.82 -0.48
C HIS A 67 11.92 11.25 -0.57
N ARG A 68 11.13 12.21 -0.07
CA ARG A 68 11.47 13.65 -0.07
C ARG A 68 11.87 14.22 -1.44
N GLY A 69 11.52 13.55 -2.53
CA GLY A 69 11.94 13.88 -3.90
C GLY A 69 11.01 13.31 -4.96
N PRO A 70 11.48 13.19 -6.20
CA PRO A 70 10.71 12.64 -7.29
C PRO A 70 10.36 11.17 -7.07
N TRP A 71 9.31 10.72 -7.73
CA TRP A 71 8.94 9.32 -7.78
C TRP A 71 9.95 8.51 -8.59
N LYS A 72 10.32 7.34 -8.09
CA LYS A 72 11.18 6.35 -8.73
C LYS A 72 10.46 5.03 -8.86
N LEU A 73 10.64 4.36 -9.99
CA LEU A 73 10.00 3.09 -10.31
C LEU A 73 11.01 1.95 -10.31
N PHE A 74 10.65 0.84 -9.68
CA PHE A 74 11.48 -0.36 -9.60
C PHE A 74 10.68 -1.62 -9.96
N ASP A 75 11.30 -2.55 -10.68
CA ASP A 75 10.79 -3.91 -10.89
C ASP A 75 11.42 -4.85 -9.85
N LEU A 76 10.69 -5.19 -8.81
CA LEU A 76 11.19 -6.03 -7.72
C LEU A 76 11.39 -7.50 -8.12
N ASN A 77 10.89 -7.93 -9.28
CA ASN A 77 11.16 -9.30 -9.78
C ASN A 77 12.61 -9.42 -10.27
N SER A 78 13.16 -8.37 -10.87
CA SER A 78 14.52 -8.33 -11.40
C SER A 78 15.50 -7.55 -10.50
N ASP A 79 15.01 -6.58 -9.74
CA ASP A 79 15.81 -5.68 -8.89
C ASP A 79 15.18 -5.54 -7.47
N PRO A 80 15.27 -6.59 -6.63
CA PRO A 80 14.68 -6.57 -5.28
C PRO A 80 15.34 -5.58 -4.32
N VAL A 81 16.50 -5.01 -4.68
CA VAL A 81 17.25 -4.04 -3.87
C VAL A 81 17.08 -2.59 -4.33
N GLU A 82 16.25 -2.37 -5.35
CA GLU A 82 15.85 -1.02 -5.82
C GLU A 82 17.03 -0.14 -6.27
N ASN A 83 17.98 -0.70 -7.02
CA ASN A 83 19.16 0.01 -7.53
C ASN A 83 18.87 0.83 -8.79
N SER A 84 17.98 0.35 -9.66
CA SER A 84 17.78 0.89 -11.01
C SER A 84 16.44 1.58 -11.13
N ASP A 85 16.43 2.91 -11.18
CA ASP A 85 15.21 3.69 -11.41
C ASP A 85 14.73 3.60 -12.87
N LEU A 86 13.63 2.90 -13.09
CA LEU A 86 12.99 2.66 -14.38
C LEU A 86 11.89 3.68 -14.72
N SER A 87 11.71 4.74 -13.96
CA SER A 87 10.61 5.71 -14.15
C SER A 87 10.63 6.42 -15.49
N LYS A 88 11.82 6.60 -16.08
CA LYS A 88 11.98 7.19 -17.42
C LYS A 88 11.73 6.18 -18.54
N GLU A 89 12.02 4.91 -18.29
CA GLU A 89 11.84 3.83 -19.26
C GLU A 89 10.38 3.37 -19.34
N TYR A 90 9.68 3.35 -18.19
CA TYR A 90 8.27 2.95 -18.10
C TYR A 90 7.39 4.06 -17.50
N PRO A 91 7.28 5.23 -18.19
CA PRO A 91 6.58 6.41 -17.64
C PRO A 91 5.08 6.17 -17.42
N GLU A 92 4.45 5.37 -18.27
CA GLU A 92 3.02 5.03 -18.13
C GLU A 92 2.75 4.18 -16.87
N ASN A 93 3.63 3.20 -16.61
CA ASN A 93 3.51 2.38 -15.41
C ASN A 93 3.72 3.22 -14.14
N ALA A 94 4.71 4.10 -14.14
CA ALA A 94 4.93 5.05 -13.06
C ALA A 94 3.71 5.97 -12.83
N ALA A 95 3.09 6.48 -13.89
CA ALA A 95 1.90 7.31 -13.80
C ALA A 95 0.69 6.54 -13.26
N ASN A 96 0.48 5.30 -13.70
CA ASN A 96 -0.60 4.43 -13.23
C ASN A 96 -0.46 4.12 -11.73
N LEU A 97 0.72 3.74 -11.28
CA LEU A 97 0.98 3.46 -9.87
C LEU A 97 0.83 4.72 -9.01
N LYS A 98 1.30 5.87 -9.50
CA LYS A 98 1.11 7.15 -8.81
C LYS A 98 -0.37 7.49 -8.65
N ALA A 99 -1.17 7.31 -9.69
CA ALA A 99 -2.62 7.54 -9.64
C ALA A 99 -3.31 6.61 -8.63
N LEU A 100 -2.87 5.34 -8.53
CA LEU A 100 -3.35 4.41 -7.51
C LEU A 100 -3.03 4.90 -6.10
N TRP A 101 -1.80 5.37 -5.87
CA TRP A 101 -1.41 5.91 -4.56
C TRP A 101 -2.21 7.18 -4.21
N GLU A 102 -2.41 8.08 -5.15
CA GLU A 102 -3.20 9.30 -4.95
C GLU A 102 -4.67 8.99 -4.62
N LYS A 103 -5.26 8.00 -5.29
CA LYS A 103 -6.62 7.52 -4.98
C LYS A 103 -6.71 6.94 -3.56
N TRP A 104 -5.74 6.13 -3.18
CA TRP A 104 -5.64 5.59 -1.82
C TRP A 104 -5.45 6.71 -0.80
N GLY A 105 -4.55 7.64 -1.05
CA GLY A 105 -4.30 8.78 -0.18
C GLY A 105 -5.55 9.63 0.09
N LYS A 106 -6.38 9.85 -0.94
CA LYS A 106 -7.68 10.53 -0.78
C LYS A 106 -8.67 9.73 0.06
N LYS A 107 -8.71 8.41 -0.12
CA LYS A 107 -9.61 7.53 0.66
C LYS A 107 -9.32 7.55 2.15
N TYR A 108 -8.05 7.73 2.52
CA TYR A 108 -7.56 7.65 3.91
C TYR A 108 -7.17 9.02 4.48
N ASP A 109 -7.55 10.11 3.81
CA ASP A 109 -7.24 11.50 4.24
C ASP A 109 -5.76 11.68 4.57
N VAL A 110 -4.89 11.13 3.72
CA VAL A 110 -3.44 11.27 3.89
C VAL A 110 -3.06 12.75 3.79
N ILE A 111 -2.67 13.33 4.91
CA ILE A 111 -2.28 14.73 4.99
C ILE A 111 -0.83 14.87 4.51
N PRO A 112 -0.54 15.71 3.52
CA PRO A 112 0.83 16.01 3.11
C PRO A 112 1.66 16.51 4.30
N PHE A 113 2.85 15.98 4.47
CA PHE A 113 3.72 16.37 5.59
C PHE A 113 3.95 17.89 5.57
N PRO A 114 3.85 18.60 6.72
CA PRO A 114 4.09 20.04 6.79
C PRO A 114 5.45 20.42 6.18
N GLY A 115 5.46 21.33 5.22
CA GLY A 115 6.66 21.72 4.47
C GLY A 115 6.89 21.01 3.13
N SER A 116 6.02 20.09 2.69
CA SER A 116 5.94 19.73 1.29
C SER A 116 5.35 20.91 0.54
N LYS A 117 6.18 21.77 -0.08
CA LYS A 117 5.68 22.78 -1.02
C LYS A 117 4.88 22.03 -2.09
N LYS A 118 3.60 22.38 -2.26
CA LYS A 118 2.92 22.08 -3.52
C LYS A 118 3.83 22.64 -4.60
N SER A 119 4.43 21.78 -5.43
CA SER A 119 5.00 22.22 -6.69
C SER A 119 3.82 22.67 -7.55
N GLY A 120 3.37 23.89 -7.28
CA GLY A 120 2.43 24.59 -8.12
C GLY A 120 3.24 25.38 -9.12
N LYS A 121 3.24 24.96 -10.32
CA LYS A 121 2.88 25.71 -11.53
C LYS A 121 3.07 24.80 -12.70
#